data_b3bba040f313b25bd5c49e353b03fa77
#
_entry.id   b3bba040f313b25bd5c49e353b03fa77
#
_cell.length_a   1.000
_cell.length_b   1.000
_cell.length_c   1.000
_cell.angle_alpha   90.00
_cell.angle_beta   90.00
_cell.angle_gamma   90.00
#
_symmetry.space_group_name_H-M   'P 1'
#
loop_
_entity.id
_entity.type
_entity.pdbx_description
1 polymer ?
#
loop_
_entity_poly.entity_id
_entity_poly.type
_entity_poly.pdbx_seq_one_letter_code
_entity_poly.pdbx_strand_id
1 'polypeptide(L)'
;MAYHFIGIKGTGMAALASILYDEHKEVTGSDIEKYIFTQDELEKRGIAITTFDASHIHDHDTCIIGLSFDETNPEVKAAVQNPTVKTYYYNEYLGKLLESYTSISVAGTHGKSTTTGILGHVLPQLLPTGYLIGDGHGHMPEDAKYFVLESCEFQRHFLAYHPDYALITNIELDHVDYYKDMDDYLDAFQSFVNQTKKHCVIFGDDPYLPKLSYSVPVTTYGLQRGNDYQAVNIEQGPFGMHFDCLYQGKVLAHIELSEVGDPFLQDALGCFALCHVLGMPVNDIVEGLKTYQGIARRFVIEEVKDSVLIDDYAHHPTAIRYMIDSARKKYPEKKVIALYKPDRYSRLQYFLQDFADSLNTADQVVLCDFPKNAQREDESITVTIQDLLDLCPNSILLDIDEKSAEVLKEMAPAVYVFMSSKDIYLLKDKLAKLLK
;
A
#
# COMPACT_ATOMS: atom_id res chain seq x y z
N MET A 1 -5.65 -7.73 31.48
CA MET A 1 -6.25 -8.19 30.21
C MET A 1 -5.38 -7.59 29.11
N ALA A 2 -4.44 -8.37 28.66
CA ALA A 2 -3.49 -7.93 27.66
C ALA A 2 -4.00 -8.26 26.25
N TYR A 3 -3.50 -7.54 25.27
CA TYR A 3 -3.65 -7.82 23.85
C TYR A 3 -2.36 -8.46 23.36
N HIS A 4 -2.43 -9.72 22.98
CA HIS A 4 -1.29 -10.45 22.46
C HIS A 4 -1.42 -10.67 20.96
N PHE A 5 -0.40 -10.23 20.21
CA PHE A 5 -0.36 -10.28 18.75
C PHE A 5 0.50 -11.45 18.27
N ILE A 6 -0.09 -12.42 17.58
CA ILE A 6 0.63 -13.56 16.99
C ILE A 6 0.99 -13.19 15.54
N GLY A 7 2.28 -12.95 15.27
CA GLY A 7 2.78 -12.41 14.01
C GLY A 7 2.77 -10.87 14.00
N ILE A 8 3.20 -10.22 15.07
CA ILE A 8 3.12 -8.78 15.32
C ILE A 8 3.88 -7.93 14.29
N LYS A 9 4.91 -8.48 13.62
CA LYS A 9 5.73 -7.75 12.64
C LYS A 9 5.09 -7.64 11.26
N GLY A 10 3.95 -8.27 11.00
CA GLY A 10 3.19 -8.02 9.79
C GLY A 10 2.76 -6.54 9.71
N THR A 11 2.75 -5.91 8.52
CA THR A 11 2.49 -4.45 8.38
C THR A 11 1.17 -4.03 9.02
N GLY A 12 0.06 -4.69 8.72
CA GLY A 12 -1.23 -4.40 9.34
C GLY A 12 -1.26 -4.69 10.84
N MET A 13 -0.58 -5.78 11.27
CA MET A 13 -0.49 -6.18 12.68
C MET A 13 0.29 -5.14 13.51
N ALA A 14 1.44 -4.67 13.00
CA ALA A 14 2.25 -3.65 13.66
C ALA A 14 1.51 -2.31 13.78
N ALA A 15 0.80 -1.91 12.73
CA ALA A 15 -0.03 -0.71 12.75
C ALA A 15 -1.17 -0.84 13.78
N LEU A 16 -1.87 -1.97 13.83
CA LEU A 16 -2.94 -2.22 14.79
C LEU A 16 -2.42 -2.30 16.24
N ALA A 17 -1.26 -2.94 16.45
CA ALA A 17 -0.60 -2.98 17.75
C ALA A 17 -0.25 -1.58 18.28
N SER A 18 0.25 -0.70 17.37
CA SER A 18 0.54 0.70 17.68
C SER A 18 -0.74 1.47 18.08
N ILE A 19 -1.84 1.27 17.36
CA ILE A 19 -3.15 1.86 17.66
C ILE A 19 -3.64 1.44 19.05
N LEU A 20 -3.60 0.14 19.38
CA LEU A 20 -4.03 -0.32 20.69
C LEU A 20 -3.11 0.19 21.82
N TYR A 21 -1.82 0.34 21.53
CA TYR A 21 -0.91 0.97 22.48
C TYR A 21 -1.26 2.45 22.71
N ASP A 22 -1.57 3.21 21.66
CA ASP A 22 -2.02 4.60 21.74
C ASP A 22 -3.35 4.72 22.52
N GLU A 23 -4.21 3.69 22.46
CA GLU A 23 -5.42 3.56 23.31
C GLU A 23 -5.13 3.13 24.76
N HIS A 24 -3.87 3.12 25.18
CA HIS A 24 -3.43 2.71 26.53
C HIS A 24 -3.74 1.25 26.88
N LYS A 25 -3.82 0.37 25.88
CA LYS A 25 -3.94 -1.07 26.12
C LYS A 25 -2.56 -1.66 26.45
N GLU A 26 -2.56 -2.71 27.26
CA GLU A 26 -1.39 -3.53 27.44
C GLU A 26 -1.21 -4.41 26.20
N VAL A 27 -0.14 -4.16 25.43
CA VAL A 27 0.15 -4.81 24.15
C VAL A 27 1.45 -5.59 24.23
N THR A 28 1.41 -6.85 23.82
CA THR A 28 2.57 -7.71 23.64
C THR A 28 2.44 -8.46 22.31
N GLY A 29 3.49 -9.11 21.84
CA GLY A 29 3.36 -9.96 20.66
C GLY A 29 4.57 -10.84 20.40
N SER A 30 4.37 -11.76 19.48
CA SER A 30 5.38 -12.71 19.03
C SER A 30 5.54 -12.69 17.52
N ASP A 31 6.73 -13.05 17.06
CA ASP A 31 7.02 -13.22 15.63
C ASP A 31 8.29 -14.06 15.43
N ILE A 32 8.66 -14.30 14.17
CA ILE A 32 9.93 -14.93 13.80
C ILE A 32 11.12 -14.06 14.24
N GLU A 33 12.28 -14.66 14.48
CA GLU A 33 13.50 -13.94 14.89
C GLU A 33 14.03 -12.96 13.83
N LYS A 34 13.76 -13.23 12.54
CA LYS A 34 14.23 -12.38 11.43
C LYS A 34 13.76 -10.94 11.62
N TYR A 35 14.69 -9.99 11.45
CA TYR A 35 14.36 -8.57 11.43
C TYR A 35 13.38 -8.23 10.30
N ILE A 36 12.33 -7.49 10.64
CA ILE A 36 11.36 -6.89 9.72
C ILE A 36 11.24 -5.42 10.10
N PHE A 37 11.30 -4.52 9.14
CA PHE A 37 11.37 -3.06 9.37
C PHE A 37 10.24 -2.49 10.24
N THR A 38 9.09 -3.13 10.27
CA THR A 38 7.94 -2.74 11.11
C THR A 38 8.20 -2.86 12.61
N GLN A 39 9.20 -3.68 13.02
CA GLN A 39 9.52 -3.82 14.44
C GLN A 39 10.12 -2.55 15.05
N ASP A 40 10.76 -1.70 14.25
CA ASP A 40 11.39 -0.47 14.74
C ASP A 40 10.37 0.46 15.43
N GLU A 41 9.17 0.54 14.87
CA GLU A 41 8.11 1.38 15.42
C GLU A 41 7.49 0.77 16.70
N LEU A 42 7.40 -0.55 16.76
CA LEU A 42 6.96 -1.27 17.95
C LEU A 42 7.97 -1.13 19.10
N GLU A 43 9.26 -1.27 18.80
CA GLU A 43 10.35 -1.12 19.76
C GLU A 43 10.45 0.30 20.32
N LYS A 44 10.26 1.33 19.48
CA LYS A 44 10.20 2.74 19.92
C LYS A 44 9.08 3.00 20.93
N ARG A 45 7.96 2.30 20.82
CA ARG A 45 6.84 2.33 21.77
C ARG A 45 7.09 1.49 23.03
N GLY A 46 8.15 0.67 23.05
CA GLY A 46 8.42 -0.27 24.13
C GLY A 46 7.51 -1.50 24.15
N ILE A 47 6.89 -1.84 23.01
CA ILE A 47 6.07 -3.06 22.86
C ILE A 47 7.01 -4.27 22.83
N ALA A 48 6.81 -5.22 23.73
CA ALA A 48 7.62 -6.41 23.82
C ALA A 48 7.33 -7.38 22.65
N ILE A 49 8.39 -7.77 21.94
CA ILE A 49 8.31 -8.75 20.85
C ILE A 49 9.12 -9.99 21.24
N THR A 50 8.49 -11.14 21.21
CA THR A 50 9.11 -12.43 21.56
C THR A 50 9.04 -13.41 20.37
N THR A 51 9.69 -14.57 20.51
CA THR A 51 9.46 -15.71 19.61
C THR A 51 8.20 -16.46 20.03
N PHE A 52 7.65 -17.31 19.14
CA PHE A 52 6.44 -18.06 19.43
C PHE A 52 6.63 -19.09 20.56
N ASP A 53 5.86 -18.98 21.65
CA ASP A 53 5.80 -19.94 22.74
C ASP A 53 4.40 -19.96 23.36
N ALA A 54 3.80 -21.16 23.49
CA ALA A 54 2.47 -21.34 24.07
C ALA A 54 2.31 -20.74 25.48
N SER A 55 3.42 -20.58 26.23
CA SER A 55 3.41 -19.99 27.58
C SER A 55 3.14 -18.48 27.60
N HIS A 56 3.17 -17.80 26.44
CA HIS A 56 2.81 -16.38 26.34
C HIS A 56 1.30 -16.12 26.38
N ILE A 57 0.49 -17.17 26.23
CA ILE A 57 -0.97 -17.06 26.22
C ILE A 57 -1.50 -17.21 27.65
N HIS A 58 -2.08 -16.15 28.18
CA HIS A 58 -2.60 -16.13 29.56
C HIS A 58 -4.13 -16.08 29.60
N ASP A 59 -4.69 -16.48 30.75
CA ASP A 59 -6.15 -16.42 30.95
C ASP A 59 -6.68 -14.99 30.77
N HIS A 60 -7.81 -14.89 30.08
CA HIS A 60 -8.53 -13.66 29.78
C HIS A 60 -7.83 -12.70 28.82
N ASP A 61 -6.76 -13.10 28.15
CA ASP A 61 -6.14 -12.30 27.08
C ASP A 61 -7.05 -12.18 25.86
N THR A 62 -6.79 -11.16 25.06
CA THR A 62 -7.30 -11.03 23.70
C THR A 62 -6.17 -11.28 22.73
N CYS A 63 -6.22 -12.38 22.00
CA CYS A 63 -5.22 -12.74 21.00
C CYS A 63 -5.66 -12.29 19.63
N ILE A 64 -4.80 -11.51 18.95
CA ILE A 64 -4.99 -11.08 17.56
C ILE A 64 -4.02 -11.88 16.69
N ILE A 65 -4.58 -12.65 15.77
CA ILE A 65 -3.85 -13.63 14.96
C ILE A 65 -3.61 -13.05 13.57
N GLY A 66 -2.34 -12.98 13.14
CA GLY A 66 -1.98 -12.62 11.77
C GLY A 66 -2.48 -13.66 10.77
N LEU A 67 -2.96 -13.20 9.62
CA LEU A 67 -3.63 -14.04 8.61
C LEU A 67 -2.76 -15.16 8.01
N SER A 68 -1.45 -15.14 8.26
CA SER A 68 -0.51 -16.19 7.83
C SER A 68 -0.33 -17.31 8.83
N PHE A 69 -1.00 -17.27 9.97
CA PHE A 69 -0.85 -18.25 11.06
C PHE A 69 -2.14 -19.05 11.28
N ASP A 70 -1.97 -20.32 11.57
CA ASP A 70 -3.03 -21.27 11.87
C ASP A 70 -2.68 -22.10 13.13
N GLU A 71 -3.44 -23.15 13.43
CA GLU A 71 -3.23 -24.01 14.61
C GLU A 71 -1.91 -24.82 14.58
N THR A 72 -1.10 -24.75 13.52
CA THR A 72 0.26 -25.28 13.53
C THR A 72 1.21 -24.41 14.37
N ASN A 73 0.88 -23.14 14.57
CA ASN A 73 1.58 -22.24 15.47
C ASN A 73 1.21 -22.57 16.92
N PRO A 74 2.20 -22.72 17.85
CA PRO A 74 1.94 -23.12 19.24
C PRO A 74 1.08 -22.12 20.01
N GLU A 75 1.19 -20.83 19.75
CA GLU A 75 0.39 -19.80 20.42
C GLU A 75 -1.03 -19.76 19.89
N VAL A 76 -1.25 -19.88 18.58
CA VAL A 76 -2.60 -19.97 17.99
C VAL A 76 -3.32 -21.17 18.59
N LYS A 77 -2.65 -22.33 18.66
CA LYS A 77 -3.21 -23.53 19.25
C LYS A 77 -3.55 -23.35 20.73
N ALA A 78 -2.67 -22.74 21.52
CA ALA A 78 -2.90 -22.46 22.93
C ALA A 78 -4.08 -21.50 23.13
N ALA A 79 -4.15 -20.43 22.33
CA ALA A 79 -5.22 -19.42 22.40
C ALA A 79 -6.59 -20.02 22.06
N VAL A 80 -6.70 -20.82 21.01
CA VAL A 80 -7.96 -21.47 20.58
C VAL A 80 -8.43 -22.50 21.60
N GLN A 81 -7.50 -23.21 22.23
CA GLN A 81 -7.83 -24.24 23.24
C GLN A 81 -8.17 -23.68 24.64
N ASN A 82 -7.86 -22.42 24.91
CA ASN A 82 -8.17 -21.79 26.19
C ASN A 82 -9.52 -21.04 26.14
N PRO A 83 -10.59 -21.56 26.80
CA PRO A 83 -11.93 -20.97 26.72
C PRO A 83 -12.05 -19.58 27.37
N THR A 84 -11.06 -19.13 28.12
CA THR A 84 -11.04 -17.80 28.75
C THR A 84 -10.43 -16.73 27.82
N VAL A 85 -9.69 -17.15 26.79
CA VAL A 85 -9.03 -16.28 25.81
C VAL A 85 -10.00 -15.92 24.68
N LYS A 86 -10.00 -14.64 24.28
CA LYS A 86 -10.72 -14.19 23.09
C LYS A 86 -9.78 -14.19 21.91
N THR A 87 -10.12 -14.89 20.85
CA THR A 87 -9.34 -14.95 19.62
C THR A 87 -10.03 -14.21 18.49
N TYR A 88 -9.26 -13.46 17.73
CA TYR A 88 -9.71 -12.79 16.49
C TYR A 88 -8.60 -12.92 15.45
N TYR A 89 -8.96 -13.15 14.21
CA TYR A 89 -8.06 -12.83 13.13
C TYR A 89 -7.96 -11.32 12.95
N TYR A 90 -6.85 -10.85 12.37
CA TYR A 90 -6.55 -9.43 12.19
C TYR A 90 -7.71 -8.63 11.61
N ASN A 91 -8.26 -9.08 10.49
CA ASN A 91 -9.36 -8.40 9.80
C ASN A 91 -10.67 -8.38 10.60
N GLU A 92 -10.95 -9.43 11.36
CA GLU A 92 -12.14 -9.51 12.24
C GLU A 92 -12.05 -8.48 13.38
N TYR A 93 -10.86 -8.40 14.01
CA TYR A 93 -10.67 -7.43 15.10
C TYR A 93 -10.71 -6.00 14.57
N LEU A 94 -10.10 -5.75 13.41
CA LEU A 94 -10.12 -4.44 12.76
C LEU A 94 -11.56 -4.03 12.39
N GLY A 95 -12.36 -4.95 11.83
CA GLY A 95 -13.78 -4.71 11.57
C GLY A 95 -14.56 -4.29 12.82
N LYS A 96 -14.28 -4.95 13.96
CA LYS A 96 -14.88 -4.60 15.26
C LYS A 96 -14.40 -3.24 15.76
N LEU A 97 -13.12 -2.90 15.61
CA LEU A 97 -12.58 -1.60 16.01
C LEU A 97 -13.27 -0.45 15.25
N LEU A 98 -13.56 -0.65 13.97
CA LEU A 98 -14.23 0.34 13.11
C LEU A 98 -15.62 0.74 13.62
N GLU A 99 -16.32 -0.13 14.33
CA GLU A 99 -17.67 0.17 14.88
C GLU A 99 -17.65 1.32 15.89
N SER A 100 -16.49 1.62 16.47
CA SER A 100 -16.33 2.68 17.48
C SER A 100 -16.10 4.07 16.89
N TYR A 101 -15.89 4.18 15.58
CA TYR A 101 -15.49 5.42 14.90
C TYR A 101 -16.34 5.68 13.66
N THR A 102 -16.37 6.93 13.20
CA THR A 102 -16.77 7.24 11.83
C THR A 102 -15.66 6.76 10.92
N SER A 103 -15.88 5.61 10.25
CA SER A 103 -14.85 4.89 9.54
C SER A 103 -14.78 5.27 8.06
N ILE A 104 -13.55 5.37 7.56
CA ILE A 104 -13.22 5.68 6.18
C ILE A 104 -12.32 4.56 5.66
N SER A 105 -12.83 3.73 4.76
CA SER A 105 -12.08 2.65 4.13
C SER A 105 -11.54 3.09 2.77
N VAL A 106 -10.24 2.90 2.56
CA VAL A 106 -9.60 3.09 1.26
C VAL A 106 -9.38 1.73 0.62
N ALA A 107 -10.11 1.45 -0.45
CA ALA A 107 -10.04 0.21 -1.21
C ALA A 107 -9.61 0.46 -2.66
N GLY A 108 -9.33 -0.61 -3.39
CA GLY A 108 -8.89 -0.57 -4.80
C GLY A 108 -7.69 -1.46 -5.03
N THR A 109 -7.30 -1.67 -6.27
CA THR A 109 -6.14 -2.50 -6.59
C THR A 109 -4.83 -1.74 -6.33
N HIS A 110 -4.71 -0.52 -6.82
CA HIS A 110 -3.52 0.33 -6.69
C HIS A 110 -3.83 1.63 -5.95
N GLY A 111 -2.81 2.27 -5.38
CA GLY A 111 -2.94 3.58 -4.73
C GLY A 111 -3.45 3.55 -3.28
N LYS A 112 -3.95 2.42 -2.75
CA LYS A 112 -4.52 2.31 -1.39
C LYS A 112 -3.65 2.94 -0.30
N SER A 113 -2.39 2.51 -0.20
CA SER A 113 -1.48 2.98 0.87
C SER A 113 -1.18 4.47 0.73
N THR A 114 -0.93 4.96 -0.50
CA THR A 114 -0.70 6.38 -0.77
C THR A 114 -1.93 7.21 -0.39
N THR A 115 -3.10 6.82 -0.86
CA THR A 115 -4.38 7.47 -0.54
C THR A 115 -4.66 7.47 0.96
N THR A 116 -4.44 6.34 1.65
CA THR A 116 -4.59 6.26 3.11
C THR A 116 -3.58 7.15 3.83
N GLY A 117 -2.34 7.19 3.33
CA GLY A 117 -1.30 8.07 3.85
C GLY A 117 -1.63 9.56 3.68
N ILE A 118 -2.14 9.98 2.51
CA ILE A 118 -2.62 11.34 2.28
C ILE A 118 -3.75 11.69 3.24
N LEU A 119 -4.76 10.82 3.37
CA LEU A 119 -5.87 11.05 4.31
C LEU A 119 -5.40 11.05 5.76
N GLY A 120 -4.48 10.15 6.14
CA GLY A 120 -3.86 10.10 7.47
C GLY A 120 -2.99 11.32 7.79
N HIS A 121 -2.57 12.08 6.78
CA HIS A 121 -1.88 13.36 6.93
C HIS A 121 -2.85 14.55 6.97
N VAL A 122 -3.83 14.59 6.08
CA VAL A 122 -4.75 15.74 5.91
C VAL A 122 -5.82 15.77 7.00
N LEU A 123 -6.50 14.64 7.25
CA LEU A 123 -7.64 14.59 8.17
C LEU A 123 -7.27 14.96 9.62
N PRO A 124 -6.16 14.46 10.22
CA PRO A 124 -5.81 14.81 11.60
C PRO A 124 -5.54 16.29 11.84
N GLN A 125 -5.23 17.06 10.80
CA GLN A 125 -5.03 18.50 10.93
C GLN A 125 -6.34 19.26 11.19
N LEU A 126 -7.49 18.65 10.87
CA LEU A 126 -8.80 19.30 10.89
C LEU A 126 -9.84 18.54 11.74
N LEU A 127 -9.69 17.25 11.84
CA LEU A 127 -10.60 16.35 12.54
C LEU A 127 -9.79 15.38 13.42
N PRO A 128 -10.25 15.05 14.64
CA PRO A 128 -9.58 14.05 15.48
C PRO A 128 -9.69 12.66 14.82
N THR A 129 -8.64 12.28 14.10
CA THR A 129 -8.62 11.11 13.20
C THR A 129 -7.47 10.20 13.53
N GLY A 130 -7.77 8.92 13.81
CA GLY A 130 -6.81 7.84 13.79
C GLY A 130 -6.62 7.26 12.39
N TYR A 131 -5.52 6.56 12.17
CA TYR A 131 -5.25 5.94 10.87
C TYR A 131 -4.49 4.61 10.99
N LEU A 132 -4.68 3.76 9.97
CA LEU A 132 -3.93 2.53 9.74
C LEU A 132 -3.50 2.47 8.28
N ILE A 133 -2.19 2.60 8.03
CA ILE A 133 -1.58 2.59 6.69
C ILE A 133 -0.92 1.24 6.45
N GLY A 134 -0.98 0.75 5.22
CA GLY A 134 -0.42 -0.55 4.82
C GLY A 134 1.11 -0.65 4.85
N ASP A 135 1.81 0.42 5.18
CA ASP A 135 3.25 0.45 5.37
C ASP A 135 3.71 0.08 6.80
N GLY A 136 2.79 -0.20 7.69
CA GLY A 136 3.06 -0.57 9.09
C GLY A 136 2.82 0.55 10.10
N HIS A 137 2.45 1.75 9.65
CA HIS A 137 2.16 2.87 10.53
C HIS A 137 0.69 2.89 10.96
N GLY A 138 0.47 2.99 12.26
CA GLY A 138 -0.84 3.19 12.88
C GLY A 138 -0.76 4.20 14.01
N HIS A 139 -1.79 5.02 14.14
CA HIS A 139 -1.90 6.01 15.20
C HIS A 139 -3.37 6.24 15.58
N MET A 140 -3.61 6.44 16.88
CA MET A 140 -4.93 6.72 17.42
C MET A 140 -4.84 7.85 18.47
N PRO A 141 -5.29 9.07 18.17
CA PRO A 141 -5.37 10.13 19.18
C PRO A 141 -6.46 9.81 20.22
N GLU A 142 -6.29 10.29 21.46
CA GLU A 142 -7.21 10.02 22.57
C GLU A 142 -8.66 10.47 22.29
N ASP A 143 -8.84 11.53 21.53
CA ASP A 143 -10.13 12.10 21.18
C ASP A 143 -10.64 11.71 19.80
N ALA A 144 -10.08 10.63 19.20
CA ALA A 144 -10.42 10.17 17.87
C ALA A 144 -11.94 9.98 17.68
N LYS A 145 -12.46 10.54 16.62
CA LYS A 145 -13.85 10.36 16.15
C LYS A 145 -13.91 9.72 14.79
N TYR A 146 -12.87 9.90 13.99
CA TYR A 146 -12.72 9.33 12.66
C TYR A 146 -11.58 8.32 12.67
N PHE A 147 -11.71 7.33 11.82
CA PHE A 147 -10.65 6.35 11.61
C PHE A 147 -10.53 6.00 10.14
N VAL A 148 -9.35 6.27 9.57
CA VAL A 148 -9.03 5.96 8.17
C VAL A 148 -8.17 4.71 8.09
N LEU A 149 -8.52 3.79 7.20
CA LEU A 149 -7.77 2.54 7.05
C LEU A 149 -7.64 2.10 5.60
N GLU A 150 -6.52 1.46 5.32
CA GLU A 150 -6.33 0.70 4.10
C GLU A 150 -7.12 -0.61 4.17
N SER A 151 -7.90 -0.91 3.13
CA SER A 151 -8.81 -2.05 3.07
C SER A 151 -8.39 -2.99 1.95
N CYS A 152 -7.71 -4.10 2.32
CA CYS A 152 -7.13 -5.05 1.38
C CYS A 152 -8.18 -6.00 0.81
N GLU A 153 -8.25 -6.08 -0.50
CA GLU A 153 -9.13 -6.98 -1.26
C GLU A 153 -8.67 -8.44 -1.27
N PHE A 154 -7.38 -8.69 -0.99
CA PHE A 154 -6.82 -10.05 -0.97
C PHE A 154 -7.64 -10.97 -0.08
N GLN A 155 -8.00 -12.15 -0.60
CA GLN A 155 -8.85 -13.13 0.09
C GLN A 155 -10.16 -12.53 0.67
N ARG A 156 -10.64 -11.44 0.06
CA ARG A 156 -11.86 -10.71 0.48
C ARG A 156 -11.79 -10.17 1.92
N HIS A 157 -10.58 -9.93 2.47
CA HIS A 157 -10.41 -9.48 3.86
C HIS A 157 -11.20 -8.20 4.18
N PHE A 158 -11.32 -7.28 3.22
CA PHE A 158 -12.08 -6.04 3.39
C PHE A 158 -13.59 -6.26 3.62
N LEU A 159 -14.12 -7.48 3.37
CA LEU A 159 -15.51 -7.80 3.67
C LEU A 159 -15.79 -7.99 5.18
N ALA A 160 -14.75 -8.02 6.02
CA ALA A 160 -14.92 -7.91 7.46
C ALA A 160 -15.30 -6.47 7.90
N TYR A 161 -15.19 -5.49 7.00
CA TYR A 161 -15.38 -4.07 7.30
C TYR A 161 -16.75 -3.59 6.82
N HIS A 162 -17.39 -2.74 7.65
CA HIS A 162 -18.64 -2.08 7.31
C HIS A 162 -18.45 -0.57 7.46
N PRO A 163 -17.71 0.08 6.54
CA PRO A 163 -17.29 1.46 6.70
C PRO A 163 -18.46 2.44 6.55
N ASP A 164 -18.33 3.62 7.17
CA ASP A 164 -19.23 4.73 6.91
C ASP A 164 -19.00 5.34 5.53
N TYR A 165 -17.73 5.54 5.17
CA TYR A 165 -17.29 6.10 3.90
C TYR A 165 -16.31 5.15 3.22
N ALA A 166 -16.40 5.01 1.91
CA ALA A 166 -15.42 4.29 1.10
C ALA A 166 -14.83 5.21 0.03
N LEU A 167 -13.50 5.24 -0.06
CA LEU A 167 -12.79 5.78 -1.22
C LEU A 167 -12.22 4.61 -2.01
N ILE A 168 -12.59 4.48 -3.30
CA ILE A 168 -12.15 3.37 -4.12
C ILE A 168 -11.35 3.93 -5.30
N THR A 169 -10.07 3.55 -5.36
CA THR A 169 -9.11 4.14 -6.28
C THR A 169 -9.22 3.60 -7.69
N ASN A 170 -9.28 2.28 -7.87
CA ASN A 170 -9.39 1.61 -9.17
C ASN A 170 -9.69 0.13 -8.97
N ILE A 171 -10.11 -0.55 -10.05
CA ILE A 171 -10.27 -1.99 -10.10
C ILE A 171 -9.48 -2.53 -11.30
N GLU A 172 -8.43 -3.29 -11.02
CA GLU A 172 -7.64 -4.03 -11.99
C GLU A 172 -7.37 -5.43 -11.41
N LEU A 173 -7.48 -6.48 -12.22
CA LEU A 173 -7.31 -7.84 -11.72
C LEU A 173 -5.91 -8.02 -11.11
N ASP A 174 -5.86 -8.44 -9.87
CA ASP A 174 -4.67 -8.87 -9.14
C ASP A 174 -5.01 -10.12 -8.31
N HIS A 175 -4.05 -10.63 -7.56
CA HIS A 175 -4.25 -11.81 -6.70
C HIS A 175 -4.85 -13.02 -7.46
N VAL A 176 -4.30 -13.29 -8.64
CA VAL A 176 -4.68 -14.41 -9.53
C VAL A 176 -4.43 -15.79 -8.92
N ASP A 177 -3.79 -15.85 -7.76
CA ASP A 177 -3.66 -17.02 -6.90
C ASP A 177 -4.89 -17.27 -6.03
N TYR A 178 -5.82 -16.31 -5.95
CA TYR A 178 -7.06 -16.41 -5.19
C TYR A 178 -8.30 -16.18 -6.05
N TYR A 179 -8.35 -15.08 -6.81
CA TYR A 179 -9.47 -14.76 -7.68
C TYR A 179 -9.39 -15.53 -9.00
N LYS A 180 -10.49 -16.13 -9.40
CA LYS A 180 -10.57 -16.97 -10.62
C LYS A 180 -10.45 -16.13 -11.90
N ASP A 181 -11.12 -14.99 -11.89
CA ASP A 181 -11.22 -14.10 -13.03
C ASP A 181 -11.71 -12.71 -12.57
N MET A 182 -11.90 -11.81 -13.54
CA MET A 182 -12.38 -10.45 -13.29
C MET A 182 -13.79 -10.41 -12.71
N ASP A 183 -14.66 -11.35 -13.04
CA ASP A 183 -16.04 -11.37 -12.53
C ASP A 183 -16.05 -11.72 -11.03
N ASP A 184 -15.23 -12.68 -10.60
CA ASP A 184 -15.03 -13.03 -9.19
C ASP A 184 -14.42 -11.86 -8.39
N TYR A 185 -13.48 -11.12 -9.02
CA TYR A 185 -12.88 -9.91 -8.44
C TYR A 185 -13.91 -8.79 -8.28
N LEU A 186 -14.73 -8.53 -9.30
CA LEU A 186 -15.81 -7.54 -9.27
C LEU A 186 -16.89 -7.88 -8.24
N ASP A 187 -17.22 -9.17 -8.05
CA ASP A 187 -18.16 -9.61 -7.02
C ASP A 187 -17.66 -9.25 -5.61
N ALA A 188 -16.35 -9.36 -5.36
CA ALA A 188 -15.77 -8.92 -4.09
C ALA A 188 -15.95 -7.41 -3.86
N PHE A 189 -15.67 -6.58 -4.88
CA PHE A 189 -15.86 -5.13 -4.79
C PHE A 189 -17.34 -4.75 -4.69
N GLN A 190 -18.23 -5.43 -5.42
CA GLN A 190 -19.69 -5.22 -5.30
C GLN A 190 -20.16 -5.53 -3.87
N SER A 191 -19.65 -6.61 -3.28
CA SER A 191 -19.96 -6.95 -1.89
C SER A 191 -19.46 -5.89 -0.92
N PHE A 192 -18.26 -5.36 -1.13
CA PHE A 192 -17.68 -4.30 -0.31
C PHE A 192 -18.46 -2.98 -0.39
N VAL A 193 -18.83 -2.51 -1.59
CA VAL A 193 -19.61 -1.26 -1.73
C VAL A 193 -21.02 -1.39 -1.13
N ASN A 194 -21.61 -2.60 -1.14
CA ASN A 194 -22.91 -2.87 -0.52
C ASN A 194 -22.86 -2.73 1.02
N GLN A 195 -21.67 -2.90 1.64
CA GLN A 195 -21.46 -2.76 3.08
C GLN A 195 -21.16 -1.31 3.51
N THR A 196 -20.92 -0.40 2.56
CA THR A 196 -20.69 1.03 2.87
C THR A 196 -21.99 1.68 3.32
N LYS A 197 -21.95 2.41 4.45
CA LYS A 197 -23.16 2.89 5.14
C LYS A 197 -23.63 4.28 4.73
N LYS A 198 -22.72 5.18 4.32
CA LYS A 198 -23.06 6.61 4.12
C LYS A 198 -22.73 7.14 2.74
N HIS A 199 -21.51 6.91 2.21
CA HIS A 199 -21.07 7.52 0.96
C HIS A 199 -19.90 6.77 0.33
N CYS A 200 -19.89 6.67 -1.02
CA CYS A 200 -18.74 6.20 -1.78
C CYS A 200 -18.15 7.34 -2.61
N VAL A 201 -16.81 7.47 -2.58
CA VAL A 201 -16.04 8.33 -3.49
C VAL A 201 -15.26 7.40 -4.41
N ILE A 202 -15.44 7.49 -5.72
CA ILE A 202 -14.89 6.53 -6.67
C ILE A 202 -14.14 7.21 -7.81
N PHE A 203 -13.11 6.56 -8.34
CA PHE A 203 -12.45 6.99 -9.57
C PHE A 203 -13.38 6.75 -10.76
N GLY A 204 -13.99 7.81 -11.28
CA GLY A 204 -15.03 7.72 -12.30
C GLY A 204 -14.51 7.39 -13.70
N ASP A 205 -13.17 7.49 -13.93
CA ASP A 205 -12.55 7.09 -15.18
C ASP A 205 -12.22 5.58 -15.22
N ASP A 206 -12.41 4.87 -14.10
CA ASP A 206 -12.25 3.42 -14.03
C ASP A 206 -13.32 2.70 -14.86
N PRO A 207 -12.96 1.67 -15.65
CA PRO A 207 -13.91 0.99 -16.52
C PRO A 207 -14.98 0.18 -15.78
N TYR A 208 -14.80 -0.13 -14.51
CA TYR A 208 -15.65 -1.01 -13.70
C TYR A 208 -16.39 -0.28 -12.59
N LEU A 209 -15.72 0.62 -11.84
CA LEU A 209 -16.32 1.32 -10.69
C LEU A 209 -17.65 1.99 -11.00
N PRO A 210 -17.84 2.76 -12.12
CA PRO A 210 -19.12 3.38 -12.42
C PRO A 210 -20.24 2.40 -12.75
N LYS A 211 -19.92 1.11 -12.97
CA LYS A 211 -20.89 0.06 -13.33
C LYS A 211 -21.37 -0.74 -12.13
N LEU A 212 -20.71 -0.61 -10.97
CA LEU A 212 -21.16 -1.24 -9.73
C LEU A 212 -22.50 -0.62 -9.27
N SER A 213 -23.26 -1.38 -8.51
CA SER A 213 -24.51 -0.93 -7.90
C SER A 213 -24.22 -0.36 -6.50
N TYR A 214 -24.69 0.82 -6.22
CA TYR A 214 -24.47 1.53 -4.95
C TYR A 214 -25.80 1.76 -4.24
N SER A 215 -25.86 1.44 -2.94
CA SER A 215 -27.00 1.70 -2.07
C SER A 215 -26.93 3.06 -1.36
N VAL A 216 -25.79 3.73 -1.46
CA VAL A 216 -25.49 5.03 -0.85
C VAL A 216 -25.14 6.06 -1.94
N PRO A 217 -25.16 7.38 -1.64
CA PRO A 217 -24.68 8.39 -2.55
C PRO A 217 -23.27 8.12 -3.05
N VAL A 218 -23.01 8.45 -4.31
CA VAL A 218 -21.71 8.30 -4.96
C VAL A 218 -21.21 9.65 -5.45
N THR A 219 -19.95 9.92 -5.23
CA THR A 219 -19.23 11.05 -5.81
C THR A 219 -18.09 10.52 -6.68
N THR A 220 -18.00 11.03 -7.90
CA THR A 220 -16.96 10.62 -8.86
C THR A 220 -15.84 11.63 -8.92
N TYR A 221 -14.59 11.15 -9.05
CA TYR A 221 -13.43 11.98 -9.36
C TYR A 221 -12.64 11.40 -10.53
N GLY A 222 -11.94 12.22 -11.28
CA GLY A 222 -11.14 11.76 -12.41
C GLY A 222 -10.57 12.86 -13.26
N LEU A 223 -10.01 12.47 -14.40
CA LEU A 223 -9.43 13.37 -15.40
C LEU A 223 -10.40 13.64 -16.54
N GLN A 224 -11.30 12.71 -16.82
CA GLN A 224 -12.26 12.81 -17.91
C GLN A 224 -13.44 13.71 -17.54
N ARG A 225 -14.01 14.32 -18.57
CA ARG A 225 -15.19 15.16 -18.41
C ARG A 225 -16.40 14.34 -17.98
N GLY A 226 -17.13 14.85 -17.00
CA GLY A 226 -18.34 14.19 -16.47
C GLY A 226 -18.21 13.73 -15.02
N ASN A 227 -16.99 13.72 -14.47
CA ASN A 227 -16.78 13.50 -13.04
C ASN A 227 -17.26 14.70 -12.22
N ASP A 228 -17.71 14.46 -10.99
CA ASP A 228 -18.08 15.53 -10.05
C ASP A 228 -16.86 16.39 -9.71
N TYR A 229 -15.70 15.75 -9.49
CA TYR A 229 -14.40 16.41 -9.34
C TYR A 229 -13.50 16.04 -10.51
N GLN A 230 -13.00 17.04 -11.21
CA GLN A 230 -12.15 16.83 -12.39
C GLN A 230 -10.85 17.60 -12.26
N ALA A 231 -9.70 16.96 -12.48
CA ALA A 231 -8.43 17.64 -12.65
C ALA A 231 -8.26 18.10 -14.09
N VAL A 232 -7.90 19.37 -14.27
CA VAL A 232 -7.60 19.99 -15.57
C VAL A 232 -6.39 20.88 -15.45
N ASN A 233 -5.85 21.36 -16.58
CA ASN A 233 -4.66 22.23 -16.60
C ASN A 233 -3.49 21.64 -15.82
N ILE A 234 -3.25 20.34 -16.02
CA ILE A 234 -2.23 19.57 -15.28
C ILE A 234 -0.86 19.90 -15.85
N GLU A 235 0.03 20.38 -14.98
CA GLU A 235 1.44 20.58 -15.32
C GLU A 235 2.30 19.78 -14.31
N GLN A 236 3.24 18.98 -14.83
CA GLN A 236 4.13 18.12 -14.04
C GLN A 236 5.58 18.44 -14.44
N GLY A 237 6.47 18.49 -13.46
CA GLY A 237 7.88 18.77 -13.68
C GLY A 237 8.76 18.35 -12.49
N PRO A 238 10.06 18.61 -12.55
CA PRO A 238 11.01 18.14 -11.53
C PRO A 238 10.68 18.50 -10.07
N PHE A 239 9.93 19.59 -9.88
CA PHE A 239 9.61 20.12 -8.54
C PHE A 239 8.23 19.72 -8.00
N GLY A 240 7.51 18.89 -8.73
CA GLY A 240 6.16 18.46 -8.37
C GLY A 240 5.14 18.69 -9.50
N MET A 241 3.88 18.77 -9.13
CA MET A 241 2.81 19.04 -10.09
C MET A 241 1.83 20.08 -9.56
N HIS A 242 1.10 20.70 -10.46
CA HIS A 242 -0.06 21.53 -10.13
C HIS A 242 -1.20 21.32 -11.13
N PHE A 243 -2.41 21.53 -10.67
CA PHE A 243 -3.62 21.40 -11.51
C PHE A 243 -4.78 22.18 -10.91
N ASP A 244 -5.79 22.44 -11.75
CA ASP A 244 -7.06 22.99 -11.32
C ASP A 244 -8.04 21.85 -11.01
N CYS A 245 -8.63 21.86 -9.82
CA CYS A 245 -9.73 20.99 -9.46
C CYS A 245 -11.06 21.66 -9.79
N LEU A 246 -11.79 21.09 -10.75
CA LEU A 246 -13.17 21.49 -11.00
C LEU A 246 -14.12 20.71 -10.10
N TYR A 247 -15.14 21.37 -9.58
CA TYR A 247 -16.31 20.77 -8.98
C TYR A 247 -17.56 21.18 -9.76
N GLN A 248 -18.28 20.19 -10.28
CA GLN A 248 -19.45 20.41 -11.15
C GLN A 248 -19.14 21.41 -12.32
N GLY A 249 -17.98 21.26 -12.92
CA GLY A 249 -17.53 22.04 -14.05
C GLY A 249 -17.04 23.46 -13.78
N LYS A 250 -16.90 23.86 -12.51
CA LYS A 250 -16.33 25.16 -12.11
C LYS A 250 -15.04 24.95 -11.30
N VAL A 251 -14.06 25.82 -11.52
CA VAL A 251 -12.83 25.80 -10.72
C VAL A 251 -13.17 25.99 -9.25
N LEU A 252 -12.85 25.01 -8.43
CA LEU A 252 -13.02 25.02 -6.99
C LEU A 252 -11.71 25.35 -6.27
N ALA A 253 -10.60 24.81 -6.75
CA ALA A 253 -9.27 24.97 -6.16
C ALA A 253 -8.16 24.88 -7.18
N HIS A 254 -7.02 25.54 -6.89
CA HIS A 254 -5.71 25.25 -7.48
C HIS A 254 -4.94 24.38 -6.49
N ILE A 255 -4.43 23.24 -6.93
CA ILE A 255 -3.75 22.26 -6.09
C ILE A 255 -2.30 22.14 -6.54
N GLU A 256 -1.39 22.24 -5.59
CA GLU A 256 0.05 22.03 -5.76
C GLU A 256 0.47 20.79 -4.95
N LEU A 257 1.21 19.88 -5.57
CA LEU A 257 1.72 18.66 -4.97
C LEU A 257 3.23 18.57 -5.13
N SER A 258 3.93 18.07 -4.11
CA SER A 258 5.40 17.91 -4.12
C SER A 258 5.88 16.75 -5.00
N GLU A 259 5.02 15.77 -5.24
CA GLU A 259 5.31 14.59 -6.05
C GLU A 259 4.73 14.69 -7.45
N VAL A 260 5.17 13.79 -8.33
CA VAL A 260 4.76 13.69 -9.74
C VAL A 260 4.20 12.31 -10.04
N GLY A 261 3.49 12.21 -11.16
CA GLY A 261 2.91 10.96 -11.64
C GLY A 261 1.38 10.96 -11.58
N ASP A 262 0.79 10.39 -12.62
CA ASP A 262 -0.67 10.39 -12.78
C ASP A 262 -1.39 9.63 -11.66
N PRO A 263 -0.84 8.50 -11.11
CA PRO A 263 -1.45 7.84 -9.96
C PRO A 263 -1.49 8.74 -8.72
N PHE A 264 -0.40 9.46 -8.43
CA PHE A 264 -0.36 10.33 -7.26
C PHE A 264 -1.35 11.50 -7.40
N LEU A 265 -1.52 12.04 -8.62
CA LEU A 265 -2.55 13.03 -8.92
C LEU A 265 -3.95 12.47 -8.63
N GLN A 266 -4.25 11.24 -9.11
CA GLN A 266 -5.53 10.58 -8.92
C GLN A 266 -5.81 10.33 -7.44
N ASP A 267 -4.82 9.81 -6.70
CA ASP A 267 -4.93 9.58 -5.26
C ASP A 267 -5.21 10.89 -4.50
N ALA A 268 -4.47 11.96 -4.81
CA ALA A 268 -4.65 13.28 -4.19
C ALA A 268 -6.02 13.90 -4.53
N LEU A 269 -6.47 13.78 -5.77
CA LEU A 269 -7.79 14.27 -6.19
C LEU A 269 -8.93 13.50 -5.49
N GLY A 270 -8.80 12.18 -5.34
CA GLY A 270 -9.74 11.35 -4.58
C GLY A 270 -9.80 11.74 -3.11
N CYS A 271 -8.63 12.00 -2.49
CA CYS A 271 -8.55 12.51 -1.12
C CYS A 271 -9.21 13.88 -0.98
N PHE A 272 -8.94 14.79 -1.93
CA PHE A 272 -9.59 16.12 -1.95
C PHE A 272 -11.11 15.97 -2.02
N ALA A 273 -11.62 15.14 -2.93
CA ALA A 273 -13.06 14.90 -3.09
C ALA A 273 -13.69 14.35 -1.80
N LEU A 274 -13.06 13.37 -1.16
CA LEU A 274 -13.56 12.79 0.08
C LEU A 274 -13.55 13.81 1.22
N CYS A 275 -12.46 14.57 1.42
CA CYS A 275 -12.38 15.61 2.44
C CYS A 275 -13.45 16.68 2.25
N HIS A 276 -13.72 17.09 1.01
CA HIS A 276 -14.78 18.05 0.70
C HIS A 276 -16.18 17.46 0.93
N VAL A 277 -16.42 16.18 0.62
CA VAL A 277 -17.65 15.45 0.98
C VAL A 277 -17.87 15.38 2.49
N LEU A 278 -16.79 15.28 3.28
CA LEU A 278 -16.83 15.34 4.74
C LEU A 278 -17.09 16.76 5.27
N GLY A 279 -17.18 17.78 4.42
CA GLY A 279 -17.47 19.16 4.77
C GLY A 279 -16.25 19.98 5.21
N MET A 280 -15.04 19.54 4.88
CA MET A 280 -13.83 20.26 5.22
C MET A 280 -13.67 21.52 4.36
N PRO A 281 -13.10 22.62 4.90
CA PRO A 281 -12.84 23.83 4.14
C PRO A 281 -11.82 23.56 3.01
N VAL A 282 -12.12 24.06 1.81
CA VAL A 282 -11.30 23.84 0.61
C VAL A 282 -9.84 24.25 0.81
N ASN A 283 -9.61 25.42 1.40
CA ASN A 283 -8.24 25.93 1.61
C ASN A 283 -7.43 25.03 2.54
N ASP A 284 -8.07 24.46 3.56
CA ASP A 284 -7.40 23.60 4.52
C ASP A 284 -7.04 22.24 3.89
N ILE A 285 -7.90 21.73 3.00
CA ILE A 285 -7.60 20.53 2.22
C ILE A 285 -6.39 20.78 1.29
N VAL A 286 -6.37 21.90 0.59
CA VAL A 286 -5.26 22.29 -0.31
C VAL A 286 -3.94 22.38 0.45
N GLU A 287 -3.92 23.07 1.61
CA GLU A 287 -2.71 23.19 2.43
C GLU A 287 -2.26 21.82 2.98
N GLY A 288 -3.20 20.97 3.39
CA GLY A 288 -2.89 19.61 3.84
C GLY A 288 -2.25 18.77 2.71
N LEU A 289 -2.78 18.82 1.50
CA LEU A 289 -2.20 18.10 0.35
C LEU A 289 -0.80 18.62 -0.01
N LYS A 290 -0.59 19.94 0.04
CA LYS A 290 0.70 20.57 -0.27
C LYS A 290 1.81 20.16 0.70
N THR A 291 1.49 19.89 1.96
CA THR A 291 2.46 19.53 3.01
C THR A 291 2.72 18.03 3.15
N TYR A 292 2.06 17.19 2.34
CA TYR A 292 2.25 15.75 2.38
C TYR A 292 3.66 15.35 1.91
N GLN A 293 4.33 14.47 2.69
CA GLN A 293 5.74 14.09 2.48
C GLN A 293 5.92 12.62 2.01
N GLY A 294 4.82 11.95 1.66
CA GLY A 294 4.86 10.52 1.29
C GLY A 294 4.81 9.56 2.48
N ILE A 295 4.89 8.27 2.16
CA ILE A 295 4.94 7.15 3.12
C ILE A 295 6.08 6.20 2.77
N ALA A 296 6.44 5.33 3.71
CA ALA A 296 7.53 4.38 3.50
C ALA A 296 7.29 3.47 2.28
N ARG A 297 8.36 3.26 1.50
CA ARG A 297 8.34 2.38 0.32
C ARG A 297 7.28 2.74 -0.75
N ARG A 298 6.93 4.03 -0.88
CA ARG A 298 6.11 4.55 -1.97
C ARG A 298 6.81 5.76 -2.57
N PHE A 299 7.51 5.55 -3.67
CA PHE A 299 8.31 6.52 -4.40
C PHE A 299 9.31 7.28 -3.50
N VAL A 300 9.95 6.56 -2.57
CA VAL A 300 10.93 7.16 -1.63
C VAL A 300 12.22 7.47 -2.35
N ILE A 301 12.60 8.74 -2.39
CA ILE A 301 13.76 9.24 -3.12
C ILE A 301 14.95 9.44 -2.16
N GLU A 302 16.11 8.93 -2.55
CA GLU A 302 17.40 9.21 -1.95
C GLU A 302 18.37 9.73 -3.03
N GLU A 303 18.73 11.00 -2.98
CA GLU A 303 19.73 11.57 -3.88
C GLU A 303 21.13 11.33 -3.34
N VAL A 304 22.01 10.73 -4.13
CA VAL A 304 23.39 10.43 -3.78
C VAL A 304 24.31 10.91 -4.88
N LYS A 305 25.00 12.04 -4.66
CA LYS A 305 25.79 12.75 -5.69
C LYS A 305 24.95 13.00 -6.95
N ASP A 306 25.40 12.52 -8.10
CA ASP A 306 24.69 12.71 -9.38
C ASP A 306 23.67 11.60 -9.69
N SER A 307 23.50 10.62 -8.80
CA SER A 307 22.55 9.51 -8.95
C SER A 307 21.35 9.68 -8.02
N VAL A 308 20.24 9.04 -8.39
CA VAL A 308 18.99 9.04 -7.64
C VAL A 308 18.56 7.60 -7.40
N LEU A 309 18.23 7.26 -6.18
CA LEU A 309 17.72 5.93 -5.78
C LEU A 309 16.26 6.10 -5.36
N ILE A 310 15.36 5.38 -6.02
CA ILE A 310 13.93 5.37 -5.72
C ILE A 310 13.54 3.98 -5.22
N ASP A 311 12.93 3.89 -4.03
CA ASP A 311 12.38 2.64 -3.49
C ASP A 311 10.86 2.67 -3.57
N ASP A 312 10.27 1.63 -4.18
CA ASP A 312 8.84 1.49 -4.30
C ASP A 312 8.38 0.04 -4.13
N TYR A 313 7.20 -0.11 -3.59
CA TYR A 313 6.55 -1.41 -3.36
C TYR A 313 5.92 -2.00 -4.63
N ALA A 314 6.01 -1.33 -5.77
CA ALA A 314 5.43 -1.76 -7.04
C ALA A 314 5.78 -3.21 -7.38
N HIS A 315 4.77 -4.02 -7.64
CA HIS A 315 4.89 -5.45 -7.90
C HIS A 315 3.86 -5.96 -8.92
N HIS A 316 3.06 -5.06 -9.49
CA HIS A 316 2.13 -5.29 -10.59
C HIS A 316 2.61 -4.52 -11.83
N PRO A 317 2.41 -5.02 -13.07
CA PRO A 317 2.89 -4.36 -14.29
C PRO A 317 2.49 -2.90 -14.40
N THR A 318 1.23 -2.59 -14.14
CA THR A 318 0.69 -1.21 -14.16
C THR A 318 1.43 -0.30 -13.19
N ALA A 319 1.66 -0.75 -11.95
CA ALA A 319 2.40 0.02 -10.95
C ALA A 319 3.87 0.23 -11.37
N ILE A 320 4.53 -0.79 -11.93
CA ILE A 320 5.91 -0.69 -12.46
C ILE A 320 6.00 0.38 -13.54
N ARG A 321 5.09 0.37 -14.52
CA ARG A 321 5.03 1.37 -15.58
C ARG A 321 4.90 2.78 -15.00
N TYR A 322 4.00 2.97 -14.06
CA TYR A 322 3.79 4.27 -13.43
C TYR A 322 5.02 4.77 -12.65
N MET A 323 5.76 3.89 -11.98
CA MET A 323 6.99 4.27 -11.28
C MET A 323 8.08 4.71 -12.24
N ILE A 324 8.27 4.01 -13.36
CA ILE A 324 9.23 4.38 -14.40
C ILE A 324 8.84 5.72 -15.03
N ASP A 325 7.57 5.93 -15.37
CA ASP A 325 7.06 7.18 -15.95
C ASP A 325 7.21 8.35 -14.98
N SER A 326 6.92 8.16 -13.70
CA SER A 326 7.10 9.18 -12.66
C SER A 326 8.58 9.56 -12.49
N ALA A 327 9.48 8.56 -12.50
CA ALA A 327 10.91 8.80 -12.45
C ALA A 327 11.40 9.63 -13.66
N ARG A 328 10.89 9.35 -14.88
CA ARG A 328 11.21 10.12 -16.08
C ARG A 328 10.67 11.57 -16.02
N LYS A 329 9.44 11.76 -15.52
CA LYS A 329 8.85 13.11 -15.35
C LYS A 329 9.66 13.95 -14.36
N LYS A 330 10.13 13.32 -13.26
CA LYS A 330 10.89 14.01 -12.21
C LYS A 330 12.35 14.27 -12.60
N TYR A 331 12.96 13.37 -13.37
CA TYR A 331 14.38 13.44 -13.78
C TYR A 331 14.56 13.25 -15.30
N PRO A 332 14.05 14.18 -16.13
CA PRO A 332 13.96 13.99 -17.59
C PRO A 332 15.33 13.86 -18.29
N GLU A 333 16.41 14.40 -17.69
CA GLU A 333 17.75 14.37 -18.25
C GLU A 333 18.59 13.15 -17.84
N LYS A 334 18.04 12.29 -16.98
CA LYS A 334 18.77 11.14 -16.44
C LYS A 334 18.31 9.83 -17.06
N LYS A 335 19.24 8.90 -17.25
CA LYS A 335 18.95 7.51 -17.60
C LYS A 335 18.16 6.85 -16.46
N VAL A 336 17.08 6.16 -16.79
CA VAL A 336 16.25 5.41 -15.83
C VAL A 336 16.58 3.92 -15.91
N ILE A 337 17.01 3.33 -14.80
CA ILE A 337 17.29 1.91 -14.64
C ILE A 337 16.19 1.32 -13.76
N ALA A 338 15.39 0.43 -14.32
CA ALA A 338 14.35 -0.28 -13.60
C ALA A 338 14.92 -1.56 -12.96
N LEU A 339 14.85 -1.65 -11.63
CA LEU A 339 15.23 -2.86 -10.89
C LEU A 339 13.97 -3.53 -10.36
N TYR A 340 13.75 -4.79 -10.73
CA TYR A 340 12.54 -5.52 -10.34
C TYR A 340 12.87 -6.88 -9.74
N LYS A 341 12.19 -7.20 -8.63
CA LYS A 341 12.22 -8.52 -8.00
C LYS A 341 10.79 -9.03 -7.84
N PRO A 342 10.42 -10.12 -8.52
CA PRO A 342 9.10 -10.73 -8.40
C PRO A 342 8.88 -11.30 -6.99
N ASP A 343 7.63 -11.38 -6.59
CA ASP A 343 7.21 -11.87 -5.28
C ASP A 343 6.41 -13.18 -5.33
N ARG A 344 5.64 -13.39 -6.43
CA ARG A 344 4.76 -14.54 -6.66
C ARG A 344 4.92 -15.10 -8.06
N TYR A 345 5.02 -16.42 -8.17
CA TYR A 345 5.12 -17.11 -9.46
C TYR A 345 3.81 -17.02 -10.25
N SER A 346 2.66 -17.16 -9.59
CA SER A 346 1.33 -17.04 -10.20
C SER A 346 1.15 -15.69 -10.90
N ARG A 347 1.51 -14.59 -10.22
CA ARG A 347 1.43 -13.24 -10.81
C ARG A 347 2.37 -13.10 -12.01
N LEU A 348 3.62 -13.56 -11.90
CA LEU A 348 4.55 -13.48 -13.02
C LEU A 348 4.07 -14.31 -14.21
N GLN A 349 3.53 -15.51 -14.00
CA GLN A 349 3.03 -16.35 -15.09
C GLN A 349 1.82 -15.72 -15.79
N TYR A 350 0.89 -15.16 -15.02
CA TYR A 350 -0.33 -14.58 -15.58
C TYR A 350 -0.05 -13.30 -16.39
N PHE A 351 0.82 -12.43 -15.87
CA PHE A 351 1.12 -11.12 -16.45
C PHE A 351 2.51 -11.03 -17.12
N LEU A 352 3.08 -12.15 -17.59
CA LEU A 352 4.47 -12.19 -18.04
C LEU A 352 4.77 -11.14 -19.12
N GLN A 353 3.91 -11.03 -20.15
CA GLN A 353 4.09 -10.06 -21.23
C GLN A 353 3.89 -8.62 -20.73
N ASP A 354 2.91 -8.38 -19.86
CA ASP A 354 2.63 -7.05 -19.29
C ASP A 354 3.80 -6.56 -18.43
N PHE A 355 4.46 -7.47 -17.68
CA PHE A 355 5.70 -7.16 -16.96
C PHE A 355 6.81 -6.75 -17.91
N ALA A 356 7.03 -7.50 -18.97
CA ALA A 356 8.05 -7.19 -19.97
C ALA A 356 7.77 -5.84 -20.63
N ASP A 357 6.53 -5.59 -21.06
CA ASP A 357 6.11 -4.34 -21.71
C ASP A 357 6.30 -3.13 -20.78
N SER A 358 6.01 -3.30 -19.50
CA SER A 358 6.18 -2.24 -18.50
C SER A 358 7.65 -1.96 -18.21
N LEU A 359 8.45 -2.99 -17.96
CA LEU A 359 9.88 -2.87 -17.66
C LEU A 359 10.68 -2.32 -18.83
N ASN A 360 10.35 -2.73 -20.08
CA ASN A 360 11.01 -2.27 -21.29
C ASN A 360 10.79 -0.77 -21.59
N THR A 361 9.97 -0.06 -20.83
CA THR A 361 9.87 1.41 -20.88
C THR A 361 11.08 2.10 -20.23
N ALA A 362 11.89 1.40 -19.42
CA ALA A 362 13.13 1.90 -18.88
C ALA A 362 14.29 1.83 -19.89
N ASP A 363 15.36 2.60 -19.65
CA ASP A 363 16.57 2.57 -20.51
C ASP A 363 17.40 1.31 -20.29
N GLN A 364 17.33 0.75 -19.09
CA GLN A 364 17.99 -0.50 -18.68
C GLN A 364 17.10 -1.22 -17.68
N VAL A 365 17.05 -2.55 -17.78
CA VAL A 365 16.33 -3.41 -16.85
C VAL A 365 17.32 -4.26 -16.05
N VAL A 366 17.10 -4.35 -14.75
CA VAL A 366 17.81 -5.26 -13.85
C VAL A 366 16.77 -6.14 -13.16
N LEU A 367 16.90 -7.44 -13.34
CA LEU A 367 16.01 -8.40 -12.70
C LEU A 367 16.75 -9.08 -11.53
N CYS A 368 16.03 -9.30 -10.45
CA CYS A 368 16.46 -10.18 -9.36
C CYS A 368 15.56 -11.41 -9.34
N ASP A 369 16.13 -12.55 -8.95
CA ASP A 369 15.34 -13.79 -8.86
C ASP A 369 14.37 -13.75 -7.67
N PHE A 370 13.39 -14.63 -7.68
CA PHE A 370 12.45 -14.85 -6.59
C PHE A 370 13.18 -15.02 -5.24
N PRO A 371 12.51 -14.78 -4.10
CA PRO A 371 13.08 -15.14 -2.81
C PRO A 371 13.50 -16.62 -2.77
N LYS A 372 14.67 -16.92 -2.20
CA LYS A 372 15.24 -18.29 -2.18
C LYS A 372 14.33 -19.35 -1.55
N ASN A 373 13.41 -18.93 -0.70
CA ASN A 373 12.41 -19.79 -0.04
C ASN A 373 11.01 -19.67 -0.67
N ALA A 374 10.87 -18.94 -1.79
CA ALA A 374 9.60 -18.84 -2.48
C ALA A 374 9.18 -20.22 -3.03
N GLN A 375 7.94 -20.58 -2.75
CA GLN A 375 7.33 -21.79 -3.29
C GLN A 375 6.34 -21.39 -4.39
N ARG A 376 6.17 -22.26 -5.36
CA ARG A 376 5.11 -22.11 -6.37
C ARG A 376 3.77 -22.34 -5.71
N GLU A 377 2.81 -21.50 -6.03
CA GLU A 377 1.47 -21.55 -5.45
C GLU A 377 0.68 -22.76 -5.96
N ASP A 378 1.04 -23.26 -7.15
CA ASP A 378 0.41 -24.43 -7.79
C ASP A 378 1.43 -25.17 -8.67
N GLU A 379 1.26 -26.49 -8.85
CA GLU A 379 2.13 -27.35 -9.67
C GLU A 379 2.08 -27.01 -11.17
N SER A 380 1.01 -26.41 -11.65
CA SER A 380 0.86 -25.95 -13.04
C SER A 380 1.69 -24.71 -13.38
N ILE A 381 2.18 -24.00 -12.37
CA ILE A 381 3.00 -22.81 -12.56
C ILE A 381 4.42 -23.21 -12.90
N THR A 382 4.87 -22.89 -14.11
CA THR A 382 6.19 -23.28 -14.62
C THR A 382 7.14 -22.10 -14.85
N VAL A 383 6.63 -20.87 -14.83
CA VAL A 383 7.40 -19.65 -15.10
C VAL A 383 8.64 -19.53 -14.22
N THR A 384 9.68 -18.98 -14.78
CA THR A 384 10.96 -18.67 -14.13
C THR A 384 11.35 -17.22 -14.41
N ILE A 385 12.36 -16.71 -13.71
CA ILE A 385 12.90 -15.38 -14.01
C ILE A 385 13.53 -15.33 -15.43
N GLN A 386 13.98 -16.47 -15.97
CA GLN A 386 14.53 -16.55 -17.32
C GLN A 386 13.50 -16.19 -18.38
N ASP A 387 12.24 -16.60 -18.19
CA ASP A 387 11.16 -16.27 -19.13
C ASP A 387 10.94 -14.75 -19.24
N LEU A 388 11.09 -14.02 -18.14
CA LEU A 388 11.03 -12.56 -18.15
C LEU A 388 12.30 -11.92 -18.74
N LEU A 389 13.48 -12.49 -18.45
CA LEU A 389 14.75 -12.06 -19.07
C LEU A 389 14.69 -12.15 -20.59
N ASP A 390 14.16 -13.24 -21.12
CA ASP A 390 14.06 -13.49 -22.57
C ASP A 390 13.15 -12.46 -23.28
N LEU A 391 12.20 -11.88 -22.57
CA LEU A 391 11.30 -10.81 -23.07
C LEU A 391 11.85 -9.39 -22.83
N CYS A 392 12.93 -9.25 -22.08
CA CYS A 392 13.55 -7.96 -21.78
C CYS A 392 14.97 -7.89 -22.39
N PRO A 393 15.13 -7.46 -23.67
CA PRO A 393 16.41 -7.57 -24.38
C PRO A 393 17.54 -6.74 -23.76
N ASN A 394 17.22 -5.68 -23.02
CA ASN A 394 18.21 -4.83 -22.32
C ASN A 394 18.29 -5.17 -20.83
N SER A 395 18.06 -6.43 -20.45
CA SER A 395 18.06 -6.83 -19.05
C SER A 395 19.32 -7.57 -18.65
N ILE A 396 19.65 -7.50 -17.36
CA ILE A 396 20.64 -8.34 -16.69
C ILE A 396 20.04 -8.92 -15.43
N LEU A 397 20.54 -10.11 -15.03
CA LEU A 397 20.15 -10.75 -13.77
C LEU A 397 21.20 -10.45 -12.71
N LEU A 398 20.78 -9.92 -11.55
CA LEU A 398 21.64 -9.65 -10.41
C LEU A 398 21.04 -10.22 -9.12
N ASP A 399 21.92 -10.55 -8.17
CA ASP A 399 21.55 -10.94 -6.81
C ASP A 399 21.43 -9.71 -5.87
N ILE A 400 20.95 -9.92 -4.65
CA ILE A 400 20.91 -8.88 -3.60
C ILE A 400 22.20 -8.97 -2.76
N ASP A 401 23.35 -8.63 -3.37
CA ASP A 401 24.67 -8.69 -2.73
C ASP A 401 25.55 -7.47 -3.06
N GLU A 402 26.73 -7.41 -2.47
CA GLU A 402 27.71 -6.35 -2.68
C GLU A 402 28.25 -6.33 -4.10
N LYS A 403 28.47 -7.50 -4.72
CA LYS A 403 28.98 -7.60 -6.09
C LYS A 403 28.00 -7.01 -7.09
N SER A 404 26.73 -7.26 -6.91
CA SER A 404 25.66 -6.67 -7.73
C SER A 404 25.60 -5.15 -7.56
N ALA A 405 25.80 -4.66 -6.34
CA ALA A 405 25.85 -3.22 -6.11
C ALA A 405 27.10 -2.56 -6.79
N GLU A 406 28.23 -3.26 -6.90
CA GLU A 406 29.38 -2.79 -7.68
C GLU A 406 29.06 -2.69 -9.18
N VAL A 407 28.36 -3.69 -9.73
CA VAL A 407 27.90 -3.64 -11.14
C VAL A 407 26.98 -2.44 -11.37
N LEU A 408 26.02 -2.20 -10.45
CA LEU A 408 25.12 -1.04 -10.55
C LEU A 408 25.89 0.28 -10.46
N LYS A 409 26.91 0.37 -9.60
CA LYS A 409 27.75 1.57 -9.47
C LYS A 409 28.42 1.96 -10.79
N GLU A 410 28.83 0.99 -11.61
CA GLU A 410 29.44 1.25 -12.93
C GLU A 410 28.45 1.86 -13.94
N MET A 411 27.14 1.79 -13.66
CA MET A 411 26.08 2.40 -14.49
C MET A 411 25.77 3.86 -14.11
N ALA A 412 26.37 4.38 -13.03
CA ALA A 412 26.16 5.75 -12.56
C ALA A 412 26.81 6.79 -13.52
N PRO A 413 26.22 8.02 -13.65
CA PRO A 413 25.05 8.50 -12.94
C PRO A 413 23.74 8.06 -13.60
N ALA A 414 22.73 7.72 -12.78
CA ALA A 414 21.42 7.28 -13.25
C ALA A 414 20.33 7.47 -12.17
N VAL A 415 19.07 7.31 -12.56
CA VAL A 415 17.94 7.09 -11.66
C VAL A 415 17.70 5.59 -11.57
N TYR A 416 17.86 5.02 -10.38
CA TYR A 416 17.63 3.61 -10.09
C TYR A 416 16.28 3.46 -9.40
N VAL A 417 15.33 2.77 -10.03
CA VAL A 417 13.99 2.54 -9.50
C VAL A 417 13.90 1.10 -9.00
N PHE A 418 13.97 0.91 -7.68
CA PHE A 418 13.90 -0.40 -7.02
C PHE A 418 12.45 -0.75 -6.72
N MET A 419 11.92 -1.79 -7.36
CA MET A 419 10.50 -2.14 -7.32
C MET A 419 10.30 -3.59 -6.84
N SER A 420 9.68 -3.77 -5.71
CA SER A 420 9.26 -5.08 -5.18
C SER A 420 8.47 -4.94 -3.88
N SER A 421 7.55 -5.88 -3.63
CA SER A 421 6.97 -6.09 -2.30
C SER A 421 7.94 -6.77 -1.32
N LYS A 422 9.11 -7.24 -1.79
CA LYS A 422 10.13 -7.95 -1.02
C LYS A 422 11.34 -7.07 -0.73
N ASP A 423 12.48 -7.70 -0.52
CA ASP A 423 13.70 -7.16 0.07
C ASP A 423 14.68 -6.48 -0.91
N ILE A 424 14.21 -6.03 -2.10
CA ILE A 424 15.05 -5.35 -3.09
C ILE A 424 15.70 -4.05 -2.53
N TYR A 425 15.07 -3.41 -1.54
CA TYR A 425 15.60 -2.25 -0.84
C TYR A 425 16.98 -2.52 -0.20
N LEU A 426 17.29 -3.78 0.14
CA LEU A 426 18.63 -4.14 0.63
C LEU A 426 19.71 -3.95 -0.43
N LEU A 427 19.41 -4.14 -1.72
CA LEU A 427 20.33 -3.85 -2.82
C LEU A 427 20.47 -2.34 -3.01
N LYS A 428 19.37 -1.58 -2.87
CA LYS A 428 19.39 -0.10 -2.86
C LYS A 428 20.34 0.42 -1.78
N ASP A 429 20.25 -0.08 -0.55
CA ASP A 429 21.05 0.37 0.58
C ASP A 429 22.56 0.06 0.39
N LYS A 430 22.87 -1.09 -0.25
CA LYS A 430 24.26 -1.42 -0.63
C LYS A 430 24.79 -0.46 -1.70
N LEU A 431 24.00 -0.19 -2.74
CA LEU A 431 24.38 0.77 -3.77
C LEU A 431 24.56 2.17 -3.19
N ALA A 432 23.65 2.63 -2.32
CA ALA A 432 23.74 3.94 -1.68
C ALA A 432 25.08 4.12 -0.91
N LYS A 433 25.53 3.05 -0.21
CA LYS A 433 26.83 3.06 0.50
C LYS A 433 28.02 3.18 -0.45
N LEU A 434 27.95 2.54 -1.61
CA LEU A 434 29.05 2.58 -2.61
C LEU A 434 29.10 3.90 -3.39
N LEU A 435 27.98 4.58 -3.53
CA LEU A 435 27.87 5.87 -4.23
C LEU A 435 28.30 7.06 -3.32
N LYS A 436 28.14 6.94 -2.00
CA LYS A 436 28.61 7.92 -1.01
C LYS A 436 30.15 7.98 -0.98
#